data_9741e030c89e44b37750a1dc675402b4
#
_entry.id   9741e030c89e44b37750a1dc675402b4
#
_cell.length_a   1.000
_cell.length_b   1.000
_cell.length_c   1.000
_cell.angle_alpha   90.00
_cell.angle_beta   90.00
_cell.angle_gamma   90.00
#
_symmetry.space_group_name_H-M   'P 1'
#
loop_
_entity.id
_entity.type
_entity.pdbx_description
1 polymer ?
#
loop_
_entity_poly.entity_id
_entity_poly.type
_entity_poly.pdbx_seq_one_letter_code
_entity_poly.pdbx_strand_id
1 'polypeptide(L)'
;MNTATAAMRLGLAAACLASALCAADEASLPGDALRDASGPTPSKPTLAVPGGFERGWEKQPPMIPHPIDKYSIDLRQNGCLKCHSPATFEVAKAPRVSDSHFLDRDGVKLDHLAPRRYFCTQCHAPQTGAIPLVDNIFEGG
;
A
#
# COMPACT_ATOMS: atom_id res chain seq x y z
N MET A 1 -66.21 17.71 23.02
CA MET A 1 -64.83 17.57 22.46
C MET A 1 -64.05 16.88 23.55
N ASN A 2 -63.60 15.65 23.27
CA ASN A 2 -62.99 14.76 24.29
C ASN A 2 -61.58 15.23 24.60
N THR A 3 -61.33 15.47 25.87
CA THR A 3 -59.97 15.84 26.42
C THR A 3 -58.90 14.82 26.08
N ALA A 4 -59.26 13.56 25.92
CA ALA A 4 -58.35 12.48 25.50
C ALA A 4 -57.76 12.67 24.10
N THR A 5 -58.55 13.22 23.17
CA THR A 5 -58.10 13.46 21.77
C THR A 5 -57.13 14.63 21.66
N ALA A 6 -57.26 15.61 22.55
CA ALA A 6 -56.33 16.76 22.59
C ALA A 6 -54.97 16.35 23.17
N ALA A 7 -54.95 15.54 24.24
CA ALA A 7 -53.73 15.02 24.84
C ALA A 7 -52.92 14.12 23.86
N MET A 8 -53.60 13.30 23.08
CA MET A 8 -52.94 12.42 22.08
C MET A 8 -52.31 13.21 20.95
N ARG A 9 -52.93 14.32 20.50
CA ARG A 9 -52.37 15.19 19.48
C ARG A 9 -51.16 15.99 19.94
N LEU A 10 -51.14 16.41 21.19
CA LEU A 10 -49.98 17.09 21.80
C LEU A 10 -48.79 16.14 21.96
N GLY A 11 -49.02 14.88 22.38
CA GLY A 11 -47.98 13.87 22.53
C GLY A 11 -47.32 13.52 21.19
N LEU A 12 -48.09 13.42 20.10
CA LEU A 12 -47.54 13.11 18.78
C LEU A 12 -46.71 14.27 18.22
N ALA A 13 -47.11 15.51 18.46
CA ALA A 13 -46.34 16.68 18.03
C ALA A 13 -45.01 16.82 18.80
N ALA A 14 -45.00 16.51 20.09
CA ALA A 14 -43.79 16.52 20.91
C ALA A 14 -42.80 15.40 20.48
N ALA A 15 -43.30 14.23 20.12
CA ALA A 15 -42.46 13.13 19.64
C ALA A 15 -41.80 13.45 18.27
N CYS A 16 -42.49 14.17 17.37
CA CYS A 16 -41.93 14.60 16.10
C CYS A 16 -40.85 15.70 16.27
N LEU A 17 -41.00 16.57 17.26
CA LEU A 17 -40.01 17.60 17.56
C LEU A 17 -38.73 17.01 18.19
N ALA A 18 -38.84 15.98 18.98
CA ALA A 18 -37.69 15.27 19.58
C ALA A 18 -36.87 14.52 18.52
N SER A 19 -37.50 14.00 17.47
CA SER A 19 -36.80 13.32 16.36
C SER A 19 -36.02 14.26 15.47
N ALA A 20 -36.41 15.54 15.40
CA ALA A 20 -35.68 16.54 14.61
C ALA A 20 -34.39 17.04 15.29
N LEU A 21 -34.25 16.84 16.60
CA LEU A 21 -33.04 17.21 17.35
C LEU A 21 -31.96 16.12 17.37
N CYS A 22 -32.27 14.93 16.85
CA CYS A 22 -31.32 13.84 16.67
C CYS A 22 -30.74 13.76 15.22
N ALA A 23 -30.95 14.76 14.38
CA ALA A 23 -30.06 14.98 13.25
C ALA A 23 -28.71 15.41 13.86
N ALA A 24 -27.97 14.44 14.39
CA ALA A 24 -26.56 14.60 14.65
C ALA A 24 -25.97 15.19 13.36
N ASP A 25 -25.30 16.29 13.53
CA ASP A 25 -24.40 16.86 12.56
C ASP A 25 -23.45 15.71 12.16
N GLU A 26 -23.87 14.91 11.16
CA GLU A 26 -22.92 14.10 10.43
C GLU A 26 -21.99 15.15 9.82
N ALA A 27 -20.89 15.40 10.52
CA ALA A 27 -19.79 16.16 9.98
C ALA A 27 -19.45 15.46 8.68
N SER A 28 -20.13 15.89 7.60
CA SER A 28 -19.79 15.47 6.26
C SER A 28 -18.32 15.79 6.13
N LEU A 29 -17.50 14.75 6.05
CA LEU A 29 -16.11 14.96 5.69
C LEU A 29 -16.15 15.87 4.47
N PRO A 30 -15.49 17.02 4.52
CA PRO A 30 -15.63 18.02 3.49
C PRO A 30 -15.10 17.46 2.18
N GLY A 31 -15.98 16.79 1.41
CA GLY A 31 -15.64 16.12 0.15
C GLY A 31 -14.98 17.10 -0.83
N ASP A 32 -15.36 18.36 -0.76
CA ASP A 32 -14.76 19.42 -1.57
C ASP A 32 -13.38 19.83 -1.03
N ALA A 33 -13.19 19.92 0.28
CA ALA A 33 -11.87 20.16 0.87
C ALA A 33 -10.91 18.99 0.66
N LEU A 34 -11.39 17.75 0.63
CA LEU A 34 -10.58 16.57 0.25
C LEU A 34 -10.22 16.60 -1.24
N ARG A 35 -11.10 17.06 -2.12
CA ARG A 35 -10.80 17.21 -3.55
C ARG A 35 -9.82 18.34 -3.80
N ASP A 36 -9.92 19.44 -3.10
CA ASP A 36 -9.00 20.56 -3.18
C ASP A 36 -7.63 20.23 -2.56
N ALA A 37 -7.61 19.41 -1.50
CA ALA A 37 -6.38 18.88 -0.90
C ALA A 37 -5.72 17.79 -1.77
N SER A 38 -6.44 17.21 -2.73
CA SER A 38 -5.98 16.13 -3.62
C SER A 38 -5.22 16.64 -4.85
N GLY A 39 -4.67 17.84 -4.81
CA GLY A 39 -3.67 18.23 -5.80
C GLY A 39 -2.60 17.13 -5.92
N PRO A 40 -1.97 16.96 -7.10
CA PRO A 40 -0.94 15.94 -7.27
C PRO A 40 0.13 16.13 -6.20
N THR A 41 0.21 15.20 -5.28
CA THR A 41 1.25 15.20 -4.25
C THR A 41 2.59 15.18 -4.95
N PRO A 42 3.49 16.14 -4.69
CA PRO A 42 4.81 16.14 -5.30
C PRO A 42 5.49 14.80 -5.01
N SER A 43 5.69 13.97 -6.04
CA SER A 43 6.41 12.72 -5.88
C SER A 43 7.87 13.02 -5.63
N LYS A 44 8.42 12.50 -4.55
CA LYS A 44 9.87 12.57 -4.34
C LYS A 44 10.57 11.56 -5.25
N PRO A 45 11.74 11.91 -5.82
CA PRO A 45 12.47 10.99 -6.67
C PRO A 45 12.91 9.75 -5.90
N THR A 46 12.94 8.63 -6.59
CA THR A 46 13.49 7.38 -6.04
C THR A 46 14.98 7.54 -5.77
N LEU A 47 15.44 7.06 -4.63
CA LEU A 47 16.85 7.07 -4.27
C LEU A 47 17.64 6.07 -5.11
N ALA A 48 18.85 6.46 -5.49
CA ALA A 48 19.86 5.57 -6.06
C ALA A 48 20.99 5.41 -5.03
N VAL A 49 21.12 4.20 -4.45
CA VAL A 49 22.07 3.90 -3.39
C VAL A 49 23.01 2.78 -3.84
N PRO A 50 24.24 3.10 -4.25
CA PRO A 50 25.23 2.08 -4.58
C PRO A 50 25.46 1.13 -3.40
N GLY A 51 25.42 -0.17 -3.64
CA GLY A 51 25.56 -1.19 -2.60
C GLY A 51 24.24 -1.60 -1.93
N GLY A 52 23.15 -0.85 -2.16
CA GLY A 52 21.84 -1.18 -1.62
C GLY A 52 21.56 -0.57 -0.25
N PHE A 53 20.43 -0.92 0.32
CA PHE A 53 20.00 -0.50 1.66
C PHE A 53 20.29 -1.61 2.67
N GLU A 54 20.62 -1.23 3.88
CA GLU A 54 20.72 -2.13 5.02
C GLU A 54 19.33 -2.74 5.32
N ARG A 55 19.30 -3.99 5.77
CA ARG A 55 18.08 -4.66 6.19
C ARG A 55 17.83 -4.42 7.67
N GLY A 56 16.59 -4.15 8.04
CA GLY A 56 16.17 -4.04 9.44
C GLY A 56 16.11 -5.41 10.14
N TRP A 57 15.96 -6.53 9.38
CA TRP A 57 15.99 -7.91 9.91
C TRP A 57 16.45 -8.90 8.82
N GLU A 58 16.90 -10.06 9.25
CA GLU A 58 17.57 -11.06 8.39
C GLU A 58 16.76 -11.46 7.15
N LYS A 59 15.45 -11.69 7.32
CA LYS A 59 14.57 -12.18 6.25
C LYS A 59 13.86 -11.05 5.48
N GLN A 60 14.19 -9.81 5.73
CA GLN A 60 13.62 -8.67 4.99
C GLN A 60 13.94 -8.80 3.51
N PRO A 61 12.95 -8.68 2.62
CA PRO A 61 13.22 -8.51 1.20
C PRO A 61 14.11 -7.28 0.98
N PRO A 62 15.22 -7.37 0.23
CA PRO A 62 16.06 -6.20 -0.03
C PRO A 62 15.24 -5.07 -0.67
N MET A 63 15.43 -3.85 -0.18
CA MET A 63 14.83 -2.67 -0.79
C MET A 63 15.49 -2.39 -2.14
N ILE A 64 14.74 -1.83 -3.09
CA ILE A 64 15.24 -1.52 -4.42
C ILE A 64 16.08 -0.24 -4.35
N PRO A 65 17.40 -0.30 -4.65
CA PRO A 65 18.32 0.82 -4.51
C PRO A 65 18.46 1.66 -5.79
N HIS A 66 17.52 1.60 -6.71
CA HIS A 66 17.56 2.33 -7.97
C HIS A 66 16.15 2.66 -8.47
N PRO A 67 15.98 3.65 -9.35
CA PRO A 67 14.70 3.95 -10.00
C PRO A 67 14.17 2.76 -10.82
N ILE A 68 12.85 2.58 -10.79
CA ILE A 68 12.17 1.50 -11.53
C ILE A 68 11.12 1.98 -12.51
N ASP A 69 11.01 3.27 -12.73
CA ASP A 69 9.97 3.90 -13.59
C ASP A 69 9.94 3.38 -15.03
N LYS A 70 11.08 2.85 -15.49
CA LYS A 70 11.22 2.29 -16.83
C LYS A 70 10.93 0.80 -16.94
N TYR A 71 10.60 0.14 -15.84
CA TYR A 71 10.41 -1.30 -15.78
C TYR A 71 8.97 -1.63 -15.42
N SER A 72 8.28 -2.32 -16.32
CA SER A 72 6.94 -2.85 -16.07
C SER A 72 6.99 -4.33 -15.71
N ILE A 73 6.04 -4.74 -14.88
CA ILE A 73 5.77 -6.13 -14.57
C ILE A 73 4.29 -6.36 -14.87
N ASP A 74 4.01 -7.23 -15.81
CA ASP A 74 2.67 -7.67 -16.19
C ASP A 74 2.67 -9.17 -16.51
N LEU A 75 1.55 -9.73 -16.91
CA LEU A 75 1.44 -11.17 -17.20
C LEU A 75 2.26 -11.62 -18.43
N ARG A 76 2.76 -10.71 -19.24
CA ARG A 76 3.54 -11.01 -20.45
C ARG A 76 5.02 -10.80 -20.25
N GLN A 77 5.39 -9.89 -19.38
CA GLN A 77 6.79 -9.51 -19.17
C GLN A 77 7.07 -9.13 -17.73
N ASN A 78 8.31 -9.36 -17.31
CA ASN A 78 8.85 -8.88 -16.05
C ASN A 78 10.16 -8.15 -16.31
N GLY A 79 10.10 -6.80 -16.24
CA GLY A 79 11.25 -5.95 -16.54
C GLY A 79 12.45 -6.15 -15.62
N CYS A 80 12.23 -6.58 -14.39
CA CYS A 80 13.30 -6.83 -13.41
C CYS A 80 14.19 -8.00 -13.84
N LEU A 81 13.60 -9.03 -14.45
CA LEU A 81 14.33 -10.22 -14.89
C LEU A 81 15.29 -9.96 -16.05
N LYS A 82 15.18 -8.82 -16.75
CA LYS A 82 16.16 -8.44 -17.78
C LYS A 82 17.57 -8.30 -17.21
N CYS A 83 17.68 -7.95 -15.93
CA CYS A 83 18.95 -7.81 -15.23
C CYS A 83 19.15 -8.83 -14.11
N HIS A 84 18.08 -9.22 -13.40
CA HIS A 84 18.17 -10.03 -12.18
C HIS A 84 17.98 -11.54 -12.40
N SER A 85 17.67 -11.99 -13.63
CA SER A 85 17.47 -13.42 -13.88
C SER A 85 18.77 -14.22 -13.76
N PRO A 86 18.68 -15.53 -13.51
CA PRO A 86 19.87 -16.41 -13.52
C PRO A 86 20.70 -16.36 -14.81
N ALA A 87 20.07 -16.00 -15.92
CA ALA A 87 20.75 -15.93 -17.22
C ALA A 87 21.45 -14.59 -17.50
N THR A 88 21.05 -13.52 -16.81
CA THR A 88 21.47 -12.15 -17.20
C THR A 88 22.21 -11.39 -16.09
N PHE A 89 22.12 -11.84 -14.84
CA PHE A 89 22.60 -11.07 -13.68
C PHE A 89 24.11 -10.73 -13.74
N GLU A 90 24.94 -11.63 -14.25
CA GLU A 90 26.39 -11.42 -14.36
C GLU A 90 26.71 -10.32 -15.37
N VAL A 91 26.13 -10.40 -16.56
CA VAL A 91 26.32 -9.41 -17.62
C VAL A 91 25.77 -8.05 -17.20
N ALA A 92 24.63 -8.04 -16.54
CA ALA A 92 23.99 -6.83 -16.02
C ALA A 92 24.66 -6.28 -14.76
N LYS A 93 25.59 -7.03 -14.15
CA LYS A 93 26.23 -6.71 -12.84
C LYS A 93 25.18 -6.44 -11.76
N ALA A 94 24.08 -7.20 -11.78
CA ALA A 94 22.97 -7.07 -10.87
C ALA A 94 22.96 -8.25 -9.88
N PRO A 95 22.42 -8.10 -8.67
CA PRO A 95 22.18 -9.22 -7.78
C PRO A 95 21.25 -10.25 -8.43
N ARG A 96 21.63 -11.53 -8.38
CA ARG A 96 20.81 -12.62 -8.90
C ARG A 96 19.58 -12.84 -8.01
N VAL A 97 18.41 -13.08 -8.61
CA VAL A 97 17.23 -13.54 -7.89
C VAL A 97 17.57 -14.86 -7.15
N SER A 98 17.28 -14.91 -5.84
CA SER A 98 17.67 -16.05 -4.99
C SER A 98 16.85 -17.30 -5.27
N ASP A 99 17.40 -18.46 -4.90
CA ASP A 99 16.77 -19.77 -5.11
C ASP A 99 15.42 -19.91 -4.40
N SER A 100 15.21 -19.17 -3.30
CA SER A 100 13.92 -19.13 -2.60
C SER A 100 12.75 -18.63 -3.46
N HIS A 101 13.04 -17.93 -4.56
CA HIS A 101 12.01 -17.46 -5.50
C HIS A 101 11.54 -18.56 -6.46
N PHE A 102 12.25 -19.67 -6.50
CA PHE A 102 11.92 -20.86 -7.30
C PHE A 102 11.28 -21.98 -6.46
N LEU A 103 10.93 -21.70 -5.21
CA LEU A 103 10.23 -22.66 -4.36
C LEU A 103 8.73 -22.39 -4.38
N ASP A 104 7.94 -23.43 -4.57
CA ASP A 104 6.50 -23.35 -4.40
C ASP A 104 6.11 -23.24 -2.90
N ARG A 105 4.79 -23.30 -2.60
CA ARG A 105 4.32 -23.21 -1.22
C ARG A 105 4.72 -24.40 -0.34
N ASP A 106 4.99 -25.54 -0.96
CA ASP A 106 5.34 -26.79 -0.29
C ASP A 106 6.87 -26.96 -0.21
N GLY A 107 7.63 -25.96 -0.70
CA GLY A 107 9.09 -25.96 -0.70
C GLY A 107 9.71 -26.76 -1.85
N VAL A 108 8.91 -27.20 -2.81
CA VAL A 108 9.42 -27.92 -3.99
C VAL A 108 10.07 -26.93 -4.97
N LYS A 109 11.25 -27.29 -5.44
CA LYS A 109 11.99 -26.45 -6.39
C LYS A 109 11.38 -26.56 -7.79
N LEU A 110 11.07 -25.41 -8.37
CA LEU A 110 10.57 -25.25 -9.73
C LEU A 110 11.71 -24.86 -10.68
N ASP A 111 11.52 -25.10 -11.97
CA ASP A 111 12.42 -24.69 -13.05
C ASP A 111 12.19 -23.22 -13.48
N HIS A 112 11.15 -22.60 -12.94
CA HIS A 112 10.75 -21.22 -13.18
C HIS A 112 10.44 -20.51 -11.86
N LEU A 113 10.27 -19.18 -11.89
CA LEU A 113 9.82 -18.41 -10.71
C LEU A 113 8.48 -18.91 -10.22
N ALA A 114 8.37 -19.15 -8.91
CA ALA A 114 7.08 -19.45 -8.30
C ALA A 114 6.09 -18.30 -8.60
N PRO A 115 4.85 -18.58 -9.03
CA PRO A 115 3.89 -17.55 -9.41
C PRO A 115 3.70 -16.46 -8.35
N ARG A 116 3.75 -16.83 -7.06
CA ARG A 116 3.68 -15.90 -5.92
C ARG A 116 4.89 -14.96 -5.78
N ARG A 117 5.95 -15.20 -6.54
CA ARG A 117 7.21 -14.42 -6.54
C ARG A 117 7.43 -13.63 -7.83
N TYR A 118 6.46 -13.67 -8.74
CA TYR A 118 6.59 -13.06 -10.04
C TYR A 118 6.53 -11.53 -10.00
N PHE A 119 5.65 -10.97 -9.16
CA PHE A 119 5.49 -9.52 -9.01
C PHE A 119 6.45 -8.97 -7.95
N CYS A 120 7.66 -8.70 -8.36
CA CYS A 120 8.79 -8.33 -7.47
C CYS A 120 8.46 -7.16 -6.55
N THR A 121 7.76 -6.14 -7.05
CA THR A 121 7.43 -4.92 -6.30
C THR A 121 6.39 -5.11 -5.20
N GLN A 122 5.78 -6.29 -5.08
CA GLN A 122 4.93 -6.61 -3.93
C GLN A 122 5.73 -6.83 -2.64
N CYS A 123 7.00 -7.19 -2.76
CA CYS A 123 7.89 -7.45 -1.62
C CYS A 123 9.11 -6.53 -1.62
N HIS A 124 9.59 -6.13 -2.80
CA HIS A 124 10.72 -5.23 -2.96
C HIS A 124 10.23 -3.83 -3.31
N ALA A 125 10.46 -2.85 -2.45
CA ALA A 125 10.00 -1.48 -2.65
C ALA A 125 11.15 -0.52 -2.95
N PRO A 126 11.01 0.38 -3.94
CA PRO A 126 11.93 1.49 -4.09
C PRO A 126 11.78 2.45 -2.91
N GLN A 127 12.85 3.15 -2.59
CA GLN A 127 12.87 4.14 -1.51
C GLN A 127 12.91 5.56 -2.06
N THR A 128 12.34 6.48 -1.33
CA THR A 128 12.39 7.92 -1.64
C THR A 128 13.05 8.68 -0.49
N GLY A 129 13.54 9.89 -0.75
CA GLY A 129 14.10 10.76 0.27
C GLY A 129 13.05 11.47 1.14
N ALA A 130 11.87 10.87 1.32
CA ALA A 130 10.86 11.41 2.22
C ALA A 130 11.28 11.17 3.67
N ILE A 131 11.18 12.21 4.51
CA ILE A 131 11.40 12.09 5.94
C ILE A 131 10.19 11.36 6.53
N PRO A 132 10.39 10.26 7.30
CA PRO A 132 9.30 9.58 7.99
C PRO A 132 8.57 10.55 8.94
N LEU A 133 7.25 10.42 9.04
CA LEU A 133 6.45 11.20 9.98
C LEU A 133 6.64 10.72 11.43
N VAL A 134 7.03 9.48 11.60
CA VAL A 134 7.32 8.84 12.89
C VAL A 134 8.55 7.96 12.73
N ASP A 135 9.27 7.79 13.82
CA ASP A 135 10.44 6.91 13.83
C ASP A 135 10.00 5.43 13.69
N ASN A 136 10.83 4.66 13.00
CA ASN A 136 10.65 3.21 12.96
C ASN A 136 11.23 2.59 14.24
N ILE A 137 10.36 2.09 15.10
CA ILE A 137 10.73 1.41 16.35
C ILE A 137 10.59 -0.12 16.25
N PHE A 138 10.45 -0.66 15.05
CA PHE A 138 10.36 -2.11 14.83
C PHE A 138 11.74 -2.75 14.93
N GLU A 139 11.91 -3.67 15.89
CA GLU A 139 13.19 -4.32 16.16
C GLU A 139 13.36 -5.66 15.42
N GLY A 140 12.35 -6.11 14.71
CA GLY A 140 12.38 -7.40 14.02
C GLY A 140 12.38 -8.60 14.98
N GLY A 141 11.76 -9.71 14.58
CA GLY A 141 11.74 -10.99 15.33
C GLY A 141 12.44 -12.10 14.56
#